data_e3e9bf36f96192b1d66612e49a7ab6b9
#
_entry.id   e3e9bf36f96192b1d66612e49a7ab6b9
#
_cell.length_a   1.000
_cell.length_b   1.000
_cell.length_c   1.000
_cell.angle_alpha   90.00
_cell.angle_beta   90.00
_cell.angle_gamma   90.00
#
_symmetry.space_group_name_H-M   'P 1'
#
loop_
_entity.id
_entity.type
_entity.pdbx_description
1 polymer ?
#
loop_
_entity_poly.entity_id
_entity_poly.type
_entity_poly.pdbx_seq_one_letter_code
_entity_poly.pdbx_strand_id
1 'polypeptide(L)'
;MKILIVDNEKEVRELLKDMIAAVSPEVHTIDEADGVATGLQKINAFKPDIVFLDVEMGDGTGFDLMNKISSPAFQLIFTTAHNKYAIQAFKCSAIDYLLKPIDFNELENSLQKAAANISGNSLSKQMAVLMQQLTAKDTSEKQIVLKDSEA
;
A
#
# COMPACT_ATOMS: atom_id res chain seq x y z
N MET A 1 8.94 -11.69 -2.31
CA MET A 1 8.80 -10.26 -2.02
C MET A 1 9.04 -9.97 -0.57
N LYS A 2 9.58 -8.82 -0.28
CA LYS A 2 9.79 -8.37 1.09
C LYS A 2 8.65 -7.45 1.50
N ILE A 3 7.96 -7.79 2.56
CA ILE A 3 6.80 -7.03 3.04
C ILE A 3 7.07 -6.58 4.46
N LEU A 4 6.88 -5.29 4.72
CA LEU A 4 7.00 -4.73 6.05
C LEU A 4 5.62 -4.32 6.55
N ILE A 5 5.29 -4.69 7.77
CA ILE A 5 4.04 -4.30 8.41
C ILE A 5 4.37 -3.38 9.57
N VAL A 6 3.89 -2.14 9.51
CA VAL A 6 4.13 -1.14 10.55
C VAL A 6 2.80 -0.80 11.22
N ASP A 7 2.64 -1.23 12.46
CA ASP A 7 1.42 -1.01 13.23
C ASP A 7 1.77 -1.17 14.71
N ASN A 8 1.24 -0.30 15.55
CA ASN A 8 1.52 -0.37 16.98
C ASN A 8 0.72 -1.46 17.70
N GLU A 9 -0.22 -2.10 17.02
CA GLU A 9 -1.02 -3.17 17.61
C GLU A 9 -0.52 -4.53 17.12
N LYS A 10 -0.01 -5.32 18.04
CA LYS A 10 0.56 -6.62 17.71
C LYS A 10 -0.46 -7.54 17.06
N GLU A 11 -1.70 -7.50 17.54
CA GLU A 11 -2.78 -8.35 17.01
C GLU A 11 -3.06 -8.05 15.55
N VAL A 12 -2.99 -6.77 15.15
CA VAL A 12 -3.18 -6.38 13.77
C VAL A 12 -2.03 -6.89 12.92
N ARG A 13 -0.80 -6.76 13.41
CA ARG A 13 0.36 -7.27 12.66
C ARG A 13 0.26 -8.77 12.43
N GLU A 14 -0.15 -9.52 13.44
CA GLU A 14 -0.31 -10.97 13.33
C GLU A 14 -1.42 -11.33 12.34
N LEU A 15 -2.54 -10.61 12.40
CA LEU A 15 -3.65 -10.84 11.50
C LEU A 15 -3.23 -10.58 10.04
N LEU A 16 -2.52 -9.49 9.80
CA LEU A 16 -2.04 -9.18 8.46
C LEU A 16 -1.08 -10.24 7.93
N LYS A 17 -0.19 -10.73 8.78
CA LYS A 17 0.70 -11.82 8.38
C LYS A 17 -0.06 -13.06 7.97
N ASP A 18 -1.08 -13.44 8.74
CA ASP A 18 -1.89 -14.62 8.44
C ASP A 18 -2.67 -14.42 7.14
N MET A 19 -3.23 -13.24 6.94
CA MET A 19 -3.97 -12.93 5.72
C MET A 19 -3.07 -12.97 4.49
N ILE A 20 -1.88 -12.38 4.59
CA ILE A 20 -0.93 -12.38 3.47
C ILE A 20 -0.53 -13.80 3.11
N ALA A 21 -0.28 -14.64 4.11
CA ALA A 21 0.07 -16.04 3.87
C ALA A 21 -1.06 -16.80 3.19
N ALA A 22 -2.31 -16.48 3.54
CA ALA A 22 -3.47 -17.15 2.97
C ALA A 22 -3.77 -16.71 1.53
N VAL A 23 -3.50 -15.42 1.24
CA VAL A 23 -3.79 -14.87 -0.07
C VAL A 23 -2.78 -15.32 -1.11
N SER A 24 -1.52 -15.40 -0.74
CA SER A 24 -0.46 -15.68 -1.69
C SER A 24 0.26 -16.97 -1.32
N PRO A 25 0.26 -17.96 -2.22
CA PRO A 25 1.02 -19.18 -1.98
C PRO A 25 2.53 -18.98 -2.11
N GLU A 26 2.96 -17.83 -2.61
CA GLU A 26 4.37 -17.55 -2.70
C GLU A 26 4.95 -17.30 -1.32
N VAL A 27 6.20 -17.65 -1.14
CA VAL A 27 6.88 -17.39 0.12
C VAL A 27 7.32 -15.93 0.14
N HIS A 28 6.79 -15.18 1.10
CA HIS A 28 7.19 -13.81 1.31
C HIS A 28 8.05 -13.71 2.55
N THR A 29 9.00 -12.80 2.53
CA THR A 29 9.74 -12.44 3.73
C THR A 29 9.01 -11.26 4.38
N ILE A 30 8.53 -11.44 5.59
CA ILE A 30 7.74 -10.42 6.28
C ILE A 30 8.48 -9.98 7.53
N ASP A 31 8.62 -8.67 7.70
CA ASP A 31 9.15 -8.07 8.91
C ASP A 31 8.12 -7.11 9.49
N GLU A 32 8.32 -6.69 10.73
CA GLU A 32 7.35 -5.89 11.47
C GLU A 32 8.04 -4.72 12.15
N ALA A 33 7.27 -3.67 12.39
CA ALA A 33 7.69 -2.55 13.21
C ALA A 33 6.47 -2.03 13.96
N ASP A 34 6.68 -1.43 15.12
CA ASP A 34 5.60 -1.01 16.00
C ASP A 34 5.40 0.50 16.09
N GLY A 35 6.12 1.27 15.32
CA GLY A 35 5.98 2.72 15.37
C GLY A 35 6.74 3.43 14.26
N VAL A 36 6.79 4.75 14.34
CA VAL A 36 7.45 5.58 13.34
C VAL A 36 8.95 5.34 13.33
N ALA A 37 9.58 5.39 14.51
CA ALA A 37 11.02 5.23 14.61
C ALA A 37 11.48 3.85 14.16
N THR A 38 10.83 2.80 14.67
CA THR A 38 11.18 1.43 14.30
C THR A 38 10.83 1.14 12.85
N GLY A 39 9.73 1.71 12.36
CA GLY A 39 9.35 1.58 10.96
C GLY A 39 10.40 2.16 10.03
N LEU A 40 10.90 3.34 10.36
CA LEU A 40 11.92 4.00 9.55
C LEU A 40 13.22 3.17 9.54
N GLN A 41 13.61 2.64 10.69
CA GLN A 41 14.78 1.78 10.77
C GLN A 41 14.63 0.55 9.90
N LYS A 42 13.47 -0.09 9.96
CA LYS A 42 13.21 -1.30 9.18
C LYS A 42 13.16 -1.02 7.69
N ILE A 43 12.60 0.09 7.28
CA ILE A 43 12.57 0.47 5.86
C ILE A 43 14.01 0.57 5.34
N ASN A 44 14.88 1.22 6.10
CA ASN A 44 16.26 1.43 5.67
C ASN A 44 17.07 0.13 5.67
N ALA A 45 16.84 -0.75 6.66
CA ALA A 45 17.62 -1.98 6.80
C ALA A 45 17.08 -3.13 5.96
N PHE A 46 15.77 -3.31 5.96
CA PHE A 46 15.11 -4.42 5.31
C PHE A 46 14.87 -4.17 3.81
N LYS A 47 14.68 -2.92 3.43
CA LYS A 47 14.40 -2.49 2.06
C LYS A 47 13.20 -3.25 1.48
N PRO A 48 12.02 -3.04 2.06
CA PRO A 48 10.83 -3.79 1.64
C PRO A 48 10.37 -3.41 0.23
N ASP A 49 9.64 -4.31 -0.38
CA ASP A 49 8.96 -4.05 -1.66
C ASP A 49 7.58 -3.46 -1.42
N ILE A 50 6.94 -3.87 -0.34
CA ILE A 50 5.59 -3.43 0.03
C ILE A 50 5.60 -3.06 1.51
N VAL A 51 4.95 -1.95 1.86
CA VAL A 51 4.78 -1.53 3.26
C VAL A 51 3.30 -1.35 3.55
N PHE A 52 2.81 -2.09 4.55
CA PHE A 52 1.50 -1.84 5.15
C PHE A 52 1.76 -0.92 6.34
N LEU A 53 1.21 0.27 6.30
CA LEU A 53 1.54 1.32 7.26
C LEU A 53 0.29 1.86 7.94
N ASP A 54 0.23 1.69 9.25
CA ASP A 54 -0.85 2.26 10.05
C ASP A 54 -0.72 3.79 10.07
N VAL A 55 -1.85 4.47 10.05
CA VAL A 55 -1.84 5.93 10.12
C VAL A 55 -1.58 6.41 11.54
N GLU A 56 -2.25 5.82 12.53
CA GLU A 56 -2.13 6.29 13.92
C GLU A 56 -1.31 5.33 14.77
N MET A 57 -0.17 5.80 15.23
CA MET A 57 0.74 5.03 16.07
C MET A 57 1.12 5.85 17.29
N GLY A 58 1.71 5.20 18.30
CA GLY A 58 1.96 5.89 19.57
C GLY A 58 2.97 7.03 19.48
N ASP A 59 3.96 6.91 18.61
CA ASP A 59 5.03 7.91 18.49
C ASP A 59 4.88 8.82 17.26
N GLY A 60 3.69 8.84 16.66
CA GLY A 60 3.43 9.67 15.50
C GLY A 60 2.49 9.00 14.53
N THR A 61 2.44 9.50 13.31
CA THR A 61 1.55 8.95 12.28
C THR A 61 2.36 8.33 11.14
N GLY A 62 1.67 7.51 10.34
CA GLY A 62 2.27 6.98 9.12
C GLY A 62 2.69 8.09 8.16
N PHE A 63 1.97 9.22 8.18
CA PHE A 63 2.35 10.37 7.36
C PHE A 63 3.65 10.99 7.85
N ASP A 64 3.86 11.05 9.17
CA ASP A 64 5.13 11.52 9.73
C ASP A 64 6.28 10.66 9.25
N LEU A 65 6.06 9.34 9.22
CA LEU A 65 7.07 8.41 8.74
C LEU A 65 7.39 8.67 7.27
N MET A 66 6.36 8.80 6.44
CA MET A 66 6.54 9.04 5.01
C MET A 66 7.22 10.36 4.72
N ASN A 67 7.00 11.38 5.55
CA ASN A 67 7.65 12.67 5.38
C ASN A 67 9.16 12.60 5.63
N LYS A 68 9.63 11.57 6.29
CA LYS A 68 11.06 11.38 6.54
C LYS A 68 11.74 10.59 5.43
N ILE A 69 11.00 10.17 4.42
CA ILE A 69 11.54 9.40 3.30
C ILE A 69 11.43 10.26 2.04
N SER A 70 12.55 10.60 1.44
CA SER A 70 12.56 11.50 0.29
C SER A 70 12.18 10.81 -1.01
N SER A 71 12.46 9.53 -1.12
CA SER A 71 12.20 8.81 -2.38
C SER A 71 11.83 7.36 -2.08
N PRO A 72 10.57 7.10 -1.75
CA PRO A 72 10.15 5.75 -1.40
C PRO A 72 10.32 4.80 -2.58
N ALA A 73 10.96 3.66 -2.31
CA ALA A 73 11.18 2.63 -3.32
C ALA A 73 10.29 1.41 -3.10
N PHE A 74 9.17 1.60 -2.43
CA PHE A 74 8.24 0.52 -2.09
C PHE A 74 6.81 0.92 -2.43
N GLN A 75 5.95 -0.07 -2.55
CA GLN A 75 4.52 0.16 -2.72
C GLN A 75 3.90 0.37 -1.34
N LEU A 76 3.13 1.43 -1.18
CA LEU A 76 2.58 1.84 0.11
C LEU A 76 1.09 1.54 0.18
N ILE A 77 0.68 0.83 1.24
CA ILE A 77 -0.72 0.57 1.54
C ILE A 77 -0.97 1.05 2.96
N PHE A 78 -1.81 2.05 3.11
CA PHE A 78 -2.17 2.53 4.45
C PHE A 78 -3.25 1.67 5.07
N THR A 79 -3.18 1.50 6.38
CA THR A 79 -4.23 0.88 7.17
C THR A 79 -4.64 1.83 8.27
N THR A 80 -5.92 1.91 8.59
CA THR A 80 -6.39 2.81 9.64
C THR A 80 -7.80 2.46 10.09
N ALA A 81 -8.16 2.86 11.28
CA ALA A 81 -9.52 2.75 11.79
C ALA A 81 -10.42 3.90 11.32
N HIS A 82 -9.87 4.90 10.65
CA HIS A 82 -10.61 6.11 10.28
C HIS A 82 -10.56 6.38 8.79
N ASN A 83 -11.71 6.73 8.20
CA ASN A 83 -11.76 7.04 6.77
C ASN A 83 -11.35 8.48 6.44
N LYS A 84 -11.12 9.31 7.44
CA LYS A 84 -10.81 10.73 7.23
C LYS A 84 -9.42 10.98 6.63
N TYR A 85 -8.58 9.96 6.58
CA TYR A 85 -7.20 10.11 6.09
C TYR A 85 -7.02 9.77 4.62
N ALA A 86 -8.09 9.44 3.92
CA ALA A 86 -8.00 8.95 2.53
C ALA A 86 -7.31 9.95 1.60
N ILE A 87 -7.64 11.24 1.74
CA ILE A 87 -7.04 12.27 0.88
C ILE A 87 -5.55 12.40 1.13
N GLN A 88 -5.14 12.37 2.40
CA GLN A 88 -3.71 12.42 2.73
C GLN A 88 -2.97 11.20 2.21
N ALA A 89 -3.59 10.03 2.30
CA ALA A 89 -3.01 8.79 1.77
C ALA A 89 -2.77 8.92 0.27
N PHE A 90 -3.74 9.45 -0.45
CA PHE A 90 -3.62 9.68 -1.88
C PHE A 90 -2.43 10.61 -2.18
N LYS A 91 -2.27 11.67 -1.39
CA LYS A 91 -1.17 12.62 -1.58
C LYS A 91 0.20 11.99 -1.32
N CYS A 92 0.26 10.91 -0.56
CA CYS A 92 1.49 10.17 -0.34
C CYS A 92 1.75 9.13 -1.42
N SER A 93 0.93 9.09 -2.45
CA SER A 93 1.02 8.11 -3.54
C SER A 93 0.83 6.68 -3.06
N ALA A 94 0.02 6.50 -2.03
CA ALA A 94 -0.35 5.15 -1.59
C ALA A 94 -1.15 4.48 -2.69
N ILE A 95 -0.92 3.20 -2.90
CA ILE A 95 -1.67 2.47 -3.92
C ILE A 95 -3.02 2.02 -3.39
N ASP A 96 -3.17 1.95 -2.09
CA ASP A 96 -4.45 1.60 -1.50
C ASP A 96 -4.54 2.08 -0.06
N TYR A 97 -5.74 1.97 0.50
CA TYR A 97 -6.07 2.51 1.81
C TYR A 97 -7.13 1.56 2.39
N LEU A 98 -6.77 0.83 3.41
CA LEU A 98 -7.63 -0.19 3.99
C LEU A 98 -8.14 0.24 5.35
N LEU A 99 -9.46 0.15 5.54
CA LEU A 99 -10.07 0.46 6.84
C LEU A 99 -10.05 -0.78 7.73
N LYS A 100 -9.75 -0.58 9.00
CA LYS A 100 -9.84 -1.65 9.99
C LYS A 100 -11.30 -1.81 10.44
N PRO A 101 -11.76 -3.01 10.67
CA PRO A 101 -11.05 -4.29 10.54
C PRO A 101 -10.81 -4.62 9.07
N ILE A 102 -9.62 -5.13 8.79
CA ILE A 102 -9.19 -5.37 7.41
C ILE A 102 -10.00 -6.50 6.80
N ASP A 103 -10.59 -6.22 5.64
CA ASP A 103 -11.34 -7.23 4.89
C ASP A 103 -10.36 -8.06 4.05
N PHE A 104 -10.56 -9.37 4.06
CA PHE A 104 -9.68 -10.29 3.35
C PHE A 104 -9.62 -10.00 1.85
N ASN A 105 -10.78 -9.76 1.24
CA ASN A 105 -10.82 -9.49 -0.20
C ASN A 105 -10.17 -8.16 -0.56
N GLU A 106 -10.32 -7.14 0.29
CA GLU A 106 -9.68 -5.86 0.08
C GLU A 106 -8.18 -5.98 0.20
N LEU A 107 -7.70 -6.75 1.18
CA LEU A 107 -6.27 -7.00 1.33
C LEU A 107 -5.73 -7.73 0.10
N GLU A 108 -6.44 -8.72 -0.38
CA GLU A 108 -6.05 -9.48 -1.55
C GLU A 108 -5.90 -8.57 -2.76
N ASN A 109 -6.87 -7.71 -2.99
CA ASN A 109 -6.85 -6.77 -4.10
C ASN A 109 -5.67 -5.80 -3.98
N SER A 110 -5.42 -5.28 -2.80
CA SER A 110 -4.31 -4.37 -2.56
C SER A 110 -2.97 -5.03 -2.80
N LEU A 111 -2.83 -6.26 -2.33
CA LEU A 111 -1.59 -7.01 -2.50
C LEU A 111 -1.35 -7.33 -3.98
N GLN A 112 -2.40 -7.65 -4.72
CA GLN A 112 -2.30 -7.89 -6.15
C GLN A 112 -1.88 -6.63 -6.91
N LYS A 113 -2.45 -5.48 -6.56
CA LYS A 113 -2.05 -4.21 -7.16
C LYS A 113 -0.58 -3.91 -6.91
N ALA A 114 -0.14 -4.11 -5.68
CA ALA A 114 1.25 -3.85 -5.32
C ALA A 114 2.19 -4.78 -6.07
N ALA A 115 1.86 -6.06 -6.11
CA ALA A 115 2.67 -7.06 -6.80
C ALA A 115 2.75 -6.77 -8.30
N ALA A 116 1.65 -6.36 -8.90
CA ALA A 116 1.63 -6.02 -10.33
C ALA A 116 2.52 -4.81 -10.61
N ASN A 117 2.50 -3.80 -9.74
CA ASN A 117 3.35 -2.63 -9.91
C ASN A 117 4.83 -2.98 -9.79
N ILE A 118 5.17 -3.91 -8.92
CA ILE A 118 6.55 -4.31 -8.72
C ILE A 118 7.05 -5.19 -9.86
N SER A 119 6.26 -6.19 -10.24
CA SER A 119 6.66 -7.14 -11.28
C SER A 119 6.46 -6.61 -12.67
N GLY A 120 5.64 -5.58 -12.84
CA GLY A 120 5.45 -4.95 -14.13
C GLY A 120 6.72 -4.23 -14.53
N ASN A 121 7.29 -4.63 -15.66
CA ASN A 121 8.47 -3.95 -16.16
C ASN A 121 8.08 -2.63 -16.80
N SER A 122 9.06 -1.84 -17.19
CA SER A 122 8.83 -0.53 -17.78
C SER A 122 7.95 -0.60 -19.00
N LEU A 123 8.16 -1.62 -19.83
CA LEU A 123 7.39 -1.77 -21.05
C LEU A 123 5.92 -2.02 -20.74
N SER A 124 5.61 -2.91 -19.82
CA SER A 124 4.23 -3.18 -19.42
C SER A 124 3.56 -1.94 -18.87
N LYS A 125 4.27 -1.17 -18.05
CA LYS A 125 3.72 0.06 -17.51
C LYS A 125 3.49 1.09 -18.60
N GLN A 126 4.40 1.21 -19.54
CA GLN A 126 4.25 2.13 -20.65
C GLN A 126 3.06 1.75 -21.51
N MET A 127 2.88 0.47 -21.78
CA MET A 127 1.73 0.01 -22.55
C MET A 127 0.42 0.27 -21.82
N ALA A 128 0.38 0.06 -20.51
CA ALA A 128 -0.81 0.34 -19.73
C ALA A 128 -1.18 1.81 -19.77
N VAL A 129 -0.20 2.69 -19.63
CA VAL A 129 -0.42 4.12 -19.71
C VAL A 129 -0.92 4.50 -21.09
N LEU A 130 -0.31 3.95 -22.13
CA LEU A 130 -0.71 4.24 -23.50
C LEU A 130 -2.15 3.82 -23.77
N MET A 131 -2.53 2.64 -23.29
CA MET A 131 -3.90 2.16 -23.44
C MET A 131 -4.89 3.02 -22.68
N GLN A 132 -4.52 3.50 -21.51
CA GLN A 132 -5.35 4.42 -20.77
C GLN A 132 -5.56 5.72 -21.52
N GLN A 133 -4.52 6.24 -22.12
CA GLN A 133 -4.61 7.47 -22.92
C GLN A 133 -5.54 7.30 -24.11
N LEU A 134 -5.45 6.18 -24.78
CA LEU A 134 -6.32 5.90 -25.91
C LEU A 134 -7.78 5.77 -25.46
N THR A 135 -8.01 5.07 -24.37
CA THR A 135 -9.34 4.93 -23.81
C THR A 135 -9.88 6.28 -23.36
N ALA A 136 -9.05 7.12 -22.75
CA ALA A 136 -9.48 8.44 -22.32
C ALA A 136 -9.90 9.32 -23.50
N LYS A 137 -9.22 9.22 -24.62
CA LYS A 137 -9.61 9.97 -25.80
C LYS A 137 -10.99 9.56 -26.29
N ASP A 138 -11.29 8.26 -26.25
CA ASP A 138 -12.56 7.76 -26.74
C ASP A 138 -13.69 7.95 -25.76
N THR A 139 -13.40 7.96 -24.47
CA THR A 139 -14.42 7.94 -23.44
C THR A 139 -14.16 8.96 -22.35
N SER A 140 -13.49 10.04 -22.70
CA SER A 140 -13.12 11.04 -21.71
C SER A 140 -14.29 11.58 -20.93
N GLU A 141 -15.42 11.68 -21.57
CA GLU A 141 -16.57 12.18 -20.91
C GLU A 141 -17.12 11.19 -19.91
N LYS A 142 -16.83 9.89 -20.04
CA LYS A 142 -17.33 8.98 -19.13
C LYS A 142 -16.53 8.80 -17.96
N GLN A 143 -15.31 9.09 -18.05
CA GLN A 143 -14.51 8.72 -17.06
C GLN A 143 -14.65 9.35 -15.91
N ILE A 144 -14.82 9.97 -15.84
CA ILE A 144 -14.81 10.51 -14.75
C ILE A 144 -15.37 9.88 -13.68
N VAL A 145 -15.61 9.16 -13.54
CA VAL A 145 -16.02 8.54 -12.55
C VAL A 145 -15.37 7.73 -11.74
N LEU A 146 -15.20 7.24 -12.09
CA LEU A 146 -15.01 6.53 -11.30
C LEU A 146 -14.44 6.33 -10.69
N LYS A 147 -14.28 5.84 -10.69
CA LYS A 147 -13.98 5.58 -10.16
C LYS A 147 -13.57 5.58 -9.70
N ASP A 148 -13.60 5.11 -9.53
CA ASP A 148 -13.42 5.07 -8.90
C ASP A 148 -13.06 4.78 -8.71
N SER A 149 -13.17 4.33 -8.79
CA SER A 149 -12.96 4.11 -8.40
C SER A 149 -12.53 3.85 -8.33
N GLU A 150 -12.61 3.46 -8.48
CA GLU A 150 -12.29 3.30 -8.21
C GLU A 150 -11.70 3.57 -7.90
N ALA A 151 -11.59 3.16 -8.11
CA ALA A 151 -11.34 3.51 -7.69
C ALA A 151 -11.20 3.67 -7.54
#